data_4dc916f99e955065478060a632f7fc0e
#
_entry.id   4dc916f99e955065478060a632f7fc0e
#
_cell.length_a   1.000
_cell.length_b   1.000
_cell.length_c   1.000
_cell.angle_alpha   90.00
_cell.angle_beta   90.00
_cell.angle_gamma   90.00
#
_symmetry.space_group_name_H-M   'P 1'
#
loop_
_entity.id
_entity.type
_entity.pdbx_description
1 polymer ?
#
loop_
_entity_poly.entity_id
_entity_poly.type
_entity_poly.pdbx_seq_one_letter_code
_entity_poly.pdbx_strand_id
1 'polypeptide(L)'
;SVVFIDICSFTKISESEPPDTVVKLLNRYFDIIVKEIIAQGGYIDKFIGDAIMAVFRGDYHLDRAIDACLAVRKRIDEQPAIDAIGYKPKVSIGINSGEMISGNIGSANLKRLDYTVIGDSVNTAQRLQVAAQPGQIIINEKSYEQVKESFNLEKVDEVILKNKANPMVIYNVLD
;
A
#
# COMPACT_ATOMS: atom_id res chain seq x y z
N SER A 1 7.75 5.60 -7.57
CA SER A 1 7.42 4.79 -6.38
C SER A 1 6.14 4.03 -6.58
N VAL A 2 6.09 2.81 -6.09
CA VAL A 2 4.88 2.00 -6.04
C VAL A 2 4.50 1.72 -4.59
N VAL A 3 3.20 1.75 -4.33
CA VAL A 3 2.61 1.59 -3.01
C VAL A 3 1.59 0.46 -3.07
N PHE A 4 1.67 -0.46 -2.10
CA PHE A 4 0.62 -1.44 -1.81
C PHE A 4 0.00 -1.11 -0.46
N ILE A 5 -1.31 -1.02 -0.41
CA ILE A 5 -2.09 -0.72 0.79
C ILE A 5 -3.13 -1.81 0.95
N ASP A 6 -3.10 -2.51 2.08
CA ASP A 6 -4.04 -3.57 2.44
C ASP A 6 -4.88 -3.16 3.64
N ILE A 7 -6.18 -3.45 3.61
CA ILE A 7 -7.09 -3.22 4.73
C ILE A 7 -7.03 -4.44 5.65
N CYS A 8 -6.37 -4.27 6.79
CA CYS A 8 -6.08 -5.36 7.71
C CYS A 8 -7.34 -6.09 8.20
N SER A 9 -7.28 -7.42 8.17
CA SER A 9 -8.35 -8.31 8.67
C SER A 9 -9.70 -8.15 7.98
N PHE A 10 -9.76 -7.52 6.79
CA PHE A 10 -11.01 -7.33 6.05
C PHE A 10 -11.65 -8.65 5.63
N THR A 11 -10.85 -9.68 5.38
CA THR A 11 -11.33 -11.03 5.09
C THR A 11 -12.26 -11.58 6.19
N LYS A 12 -11.95 -11.29 7.49
CA LYS A 12 -12.81 -11.70 8.61
C LYS A 12 -14.18 -11.02 8.57
N ILE A 13 -14.24 -9.77 8.10
CA ILE A 13 -15.52 -9.05 7.92
C ILE A 13 -16.31 -9.70 6.79
N SER A 14 -15.65 -10.03 5.68
CA SER A 14 -16.31 -10.63 4.52
C SER A 14 -16.90 -12.03 4.82
N GLU A 15 -16.38 -12.71 5.83
CA GLU A 15 -16.89 -14.00 6.29
C GLU A 15 -18.06 -13.87 7.29
N SER A 16 -18.15 -12.76 8.02
CA SER A 16 -19.12 -12.56 9.12
C SER A 16 -20.27 -11.65 8.77
N GLU A 17 -20.12 -10.73 7.83
CA GLU A 17 -21.11 -9.71 7.49
C GLU A 17 -21.84 -10.01 6.18
N PRO A 18 -23.08 -9.51 6.01
CA PRO A 18 -23.80 -9.61 4.75
C PRO A 18 -23.02 -8.97 3.58
N PRO A 19 -23.08 -9.55 2.36
CA PRO A 19 -22.33 -9.04 1.19
C PRO A 19 -22.51 -7.55 0.91
N ASP A 20 -23.71 -7.02 1.05
CA ASP A 20 -24.01 -5.60 0.84
C ASP A 20 -23.28 -4.69 1.85
N THR A 21 -23.16 -5.14 3.08
CA THR A 21 -22.42 -4.44 4.15
C THR A 21 -20.93 -4.46 3.85
N VAL A 22 -20.40 -5.60 3.44
CA VAL A 22 -19.00 -5.79 3.06
C VAL A 22 -18.62 -4.84 1.93
N VAL A 23 -19.42 -4.80 0.85
CA VAL A 23 -19.19 -3.93 -0.31
C VAL A 23 -19.23 -2.45 0.08
N LYS A 24 -20.19 -2.03 0.91
CA LYS A 24 -20.30 -0.63 1.39
C LYS A 24 -19.10 -0.21 2.22
N LEU A 25 -18.63 -1.07 3.12
CA LEU A 25 -17.46 -0.81 3.95
C LEU A 25 -16.18 -0.73 3.12
N LEU A 26 -15.99 -1.68 2.20
CA LEU A 26 -14.82 -1.69 1.32
C LEU A 26 -14.76 -0.42 0.47
N ASN A 27 -15.86 -0.06 -0.18
CA ASN A 27 -15.94 1.16 -0.98
C ASN A 27 -15.67 2.42 -0.16
N ARG A 28 -16.17 2.50 1.08
CA ARG A 28 -15.90 3.62 1.98
C ARG A 28 -14.40 3.75 2.28
N TYR A 29 -13.72 2.66 2.60
CA TYR A 29 -12.29 2.69 2.89
C TYR A 29 -11.48 2.98 1.62
N PHE A 30 -11.85 2.41 0.49
CA PHE A 30 -11.22 2.73 -0.80
C PHE A 30 -11.36 4.20 -1.17
N ASP A 31 -12.52 4.81 -0.96
CA ASP A 31 -12.72 6.25 -1.22
C ASP A 31 -11.78 7.12 -0.38
N ILE A 32 -11.55 6.76 0.89
CA ILE A 32 -10.61 7.44 1.77
C ILE A 32 -9.19 7.32 1.21
N ILE A 33 -8.75 6.10 0.90
CA ILE A 33 -7.40 5.82 0.40
C ILE A 33 -7.16 6.55 -0.93
N VAL A 34 -8.08 6.43 -1.87
CA VAL A 34 -7.99 7.02 -3.21
C VAL A 34 -7.86 8.55 -3.13
N LYS A 35 -8.63 9.21 -2.26
CA LYS A 35 -8.57 10.66 -2.07
C LYS A 35 -7.18 11.12 -1.63
N GLU A 36 -6.57 10.47 -0.66
CA GLU A 36 -5.25 10.85 -0.14
C GLU A 36 -4.14 10.56 -1.17
N ILE A 37 -4.23 9.46 -1.92
CA ILE A 37 -3.29 9.13 -3.00
C ILE A 37 -3.36 10.20 -4.11
N ILE A 38 -4.55 10.55 -4.58
CA ILE A 38 -4.74 11.55 -5.65
C ILE A 38 -4.32 12.94 -5.18
N ALA A 39 -4.60 13.31 -3.93
CA ALA A 39 -4.22 14.60 -3.35
C ALA A 39 -2.70 14.85 -3.40
N GLN A 40 -1.88 13.79 -3.30
CA GLN A 40 -0.43 13.85 -3.43
C GLN A 40 0.09 13.55 -4.84
N GLY A 41 -0.80 13.57 -5.85
CA GLY A 41 -0.42 13.38 -7.26
C GLY A 41 -0.06 11.94 -7.63
N GLY A 42 -0.46 10.97 -6.83
CA GLY A 42 -0.42 9.57 -7.19
C GLY A 42 -1.61 9.16 -8.04
N TYR A 43 -1.54 8.01 -8.66
CA TYR A 43 -2.68 7.41 -9.35
C TYR A 43 -2.90 5.96 -8.92
N ILE A 44 -4.13 5.52 -8.98
CA ILE A 44 -4.49 4.14 -8.67
C ILE A 44 -4.22 3.28 -9.90
N ASP A 45 -3.37 2.27 -9.74
CA ASP A 45 -3.08 1.31 -10.80
C ASP A 45 -4.20 0.25 -10.86
N LYS A 46 -4.50 -0.36 -9.74
CA LYS A 46 -5.59 -1.34 -9.63
C LYS A 46 -6.04 -1.60 -8.20
N PHE A 47 -7.22 -2.18 -8.10
CA PHE A 47 -7.72 -2.80 -6.88
C PHE A 47 -7.45 -4.31 -6.94
N ILE A 48 -6.98 -4.89 -5.84
CA ILE A 48 -6.61 -6.31 -5.72
C ILE A 48 -7.28 -6.86 -4.47
N GLY A 49 -8.53 -7.36 -4.61
CA GLY A 49 -9.32 -7.75 -3.44
C GLY A 49 -9.58 -6.57 -2.51
N ASP A 50 -9.11 -6.65 -1.29
CA ASP A 50 -9.15 -5.60 -0.26
C ASP A 50 -7.88 -4.73 -0.22
N ALA A 51 -7.04 -4.83 -1.25
CA ALA A 51 -5.83 -4.05 -1.40
C ALA A 51 -5.88 -3.09 -2.60
N ILE A 52 -5.05 -2.06 -2.53
CA ILE A 52 -4.86 -1.07 -3.60
C ILE A 52 -3.39 -1.04 -3.99
N MET A 53 -3.13 -1.01 -5.29
CA MET A 53 -1.83 -0.67 -5.85
C MET A 53 -1.90 0.75 -6.43
N ALA A 54 -0.98 1.62 -6.00
CA ALA A 54 -0.86 2.99 -6.47
C ALA A 54 0.57 3.30 -6.91
N VAL A 55 0.71 4.28 -7.80
CA VAL A 55 2.00 4.68 -8.38
C VAL A 55 2.17 6.18 -8.33
N PHE A 56 3.38 6.60 -7.98
CA PHE A 56 3.84 7.99 -7.98
C PHE A 56 5.01 8.16 -8.94
N ARG A 57 4.96 9.19 -9.77
CA ARG A 57 5.98 9.49 -10.80
C ARG A 57 6.46 10.93 -10.68
N GLY A 58 7.59 11.23 -11.34
CA GLY A 58 8.15 12.56 -11.39
C GLY A 58 8.90 12.95 -10.13
N ASP A 59 9.04 14.25 -9.91
CA ASP A 59 9.82 14.78 -8.81
C ASP A 59 9.20 14.47 -7.45
N TYR A 60 10.06 14.18 -6.46
CA TYR A 60 9.64 13.86 -5.08
C TYR A 60 8.61 12.72 -4.98
N HIS A 61 8.65 11.79 -5.94
CA HIS A 61 7.65 10.69 -5.98
C HIS A 61 7.63 9.83 -4.72
N LEU A 62 8.78 9.63 -4.05
CA LEU A 62 8.85 8.85 -2.82
C LEU A 62 8.32 9.65 -1.62
N ASP A 63 8.70 10.92 -1.49
CA ASP A 63 8.20 11.81 -0.43
C ASP A 63 6.68 11.93 -0.51
N ARG A 64 6.14 12.21 -1.70
CA ARG A 64 4.69 12.31 -1.94
C ARG A 64 3.95 10.99 -1.65
N ALA A 65 4.59 9.86 -1.96
CA ALA A 65 4.03 8.54 -1.64
C ALA A 65 3.96 8.32 -0.12
N ILE A 66 4.99 8.72 0.61
CA ILE A 66 5.02 8.63 2.07
C ILE A 66 3.98 9.56 2.68
N ASP A 67 3.91 10.83 2.28
CA ASP A 67 2.91 11.80 2.76
C ASP A 67 1.48 11.28 2.54
N ALA A 68 1.20 10.73 1.36
CA ALA A 68 -0.10 10.12 1.06
C ALA A 68 -0.41 8.96 2.01
N CYS A 69 0.56 8.08 2.25
CA CYS A 69 0.39 6.92 3.13
C CYS A 69 0.21 7.29 4.60
N LEU A 70 0.90 8.34 5.07
CA LEU A 70 0.71 8.91 6.41
C LEU A 70 -0.72 9.46 6.56
N ALA A 71 -1.20 10.20 5.56
CA ALA A 71 -2.57 10.71 5.53
C ALA A 71 -3.60 9.56 5.49
N VAL A 72 -3.38 8.54 4.64
CA VAL A 72 -4.24 7.34 4.59
C VAL A 72 -4.30 6.66 5.95
N ARG A 73 -3.16 6.37 6.57
CA ARG A 73 -3.10 5.73 7.90
C ARG A 73 -3.91 6.52 8.92
N LYS A 74 -3.68 7.83 9.00
CA LYS A 74 -4.41 8.72 9.91
C LYS A 74 -5.91 8.69 9.67
N ARG A 75 -6.35 8.82 8.41
CA ARG A 75 -7.78 8.85 8.07
C ARG A 75 -8.49 7.51 8.32
N ILE A 76 -7.81 6.40 8.11
CA ILE A 76 -8.35 5.08 8.43
C ILE A 76 -8.43 4.88 9.94
N ASP A 77 -7.42 5.32 10.70
CA ASP A 77 -7.41 5.24 12.16
C ASP A 77 -8.52 6.09 12.81
N GLU A 78 -8.95 7.17 12.17
CA GLU A 78 -10.08 8.02 12.60
C GLU A 78 -11.44 7.35 12.36
N GLN A 79 -11.53 6.27 11.54
CA GLN A 79 -12.80 5.60 11.29
C GLN A 79 -13.31 4.89 12.55
N PRO A 80 -14.63 4.90 12.80
CA PRO A 80 -15.20 4.23 13.96
C PRO A 80 -14.94 2.72 13.92
N ALA A 81 -14.81 2.13 15.10
CA ALA A 81 -14.84 0.67 15.23
C ALA A 81 -16.24 0.14 14.92
N ILE A 82 -16.31 -1.12 14.47
CA ILE A 82 -17.56 -1.87 14.32
C ILE A 82 -17.67 -2.78 15.54
N ASP A 83 -18.27 -2.27 16.61
CA ASP A 83 -18.28 -2.91 17.93
C ASP A 83 -18.94 -4.29 17.90
N ALA A 84 -19.98 -4.47 17.05
CA ALA A 84 -20.69 -5.73 16.91
C ALA A 84 -19.78 -6.92 16.55
N ILE A 85 -18.67 -6.66 15.87
CA ILE A 85 -17.69 -7.68 15.45
C ILE A 85 -16.28 -7.45 16.00
N GLY A 86 -16.12 -6.45 16.87
CA GLY A 86 -14.82 -6.11 17.47
C GLY A 86 -13.78 -5.68 16.44
N TYR A 87 -14.20 -5.06 15.34
CA TYR A 87 -13.31 -4.65 14.25
C TYR A 87 -12.99 -3.17 14.30
N LYS A 88 -11.71 -2.84 14.33
CA LYS A 88 -11.18 -1.49 14.14
C LYS A 88 -10.36 -1.45 12.85
N PRO A 89 -10.73 -0.61 11.85
CA PRO A 89 -9.98 -0.58 10.59
C PRO A 89 -8.53 -0.12 10.82
N LYS A 90 -7.62 -0.79 10.17
CA LYS A 90 -6.20 -0.51 10.07
C LYS A 90 -5.73 -0.78 8.65
N VAL A 91 -4.63 -0.18 8.26
CA VAL A 91 -3.95 -0.50 7.01
C VAL A 91 -2.55 -1.02 7.27
N SER A 92 -2.07 -1.90 6.40
CA SER A 92 -0.66 -2.25 6.29
C SER A 92 -0.16 -1.82 4.92
N ILE A 93 0.99 -1.12 4.89
CA ILE A 93 1.45 -0.41 3.70
C ILE A 93 2.90 -0.78 3.41
N GLY A 94 3.19 -1.06 2.14
CA GLY A 94 4.55 -1.22 1.63
C GLY A 94 4.83 -0.24 0.51
N ILE A 95 5.96 0.46 0.59
CA ILE A 95 6.41 1.42 -0.41
C ILE A 95 7.79 1.04 -0.90
N ASN A 96 7.98 1.03 -2.20
CA ASN A 96 9.31 0.85 -2.80
C ASN A 96 9.50 1.77 -4.01
N SER A 97 10.71 2.27 -4.16
CA SER A 97 11.12 3.09 -5.30
C SER A 97 12.13 2.36 -6.17
N GLY A 98 12.02 2.53 -7.47
CA GLY A 98 12.96 1.95 -8.41
C GLY A 98 12.47 2.04 -9.85
N GLU A 99 13.27 1.54 -10.76
CA GLU A 99 12.88 1.46 -12.16
C GLU A 99 11.78 0.42 -12.35
N MET A 100 10.82 0.77 -13.19
CA MET A 100 9.67 -0.06 -13.54
C MET A 100 9.33 0.15 -15.01
N ILE A 101 8.84 -0.88 -15.66
CA ILE A 101 8.32 -0.80 -17.02
C ILE A 101 6.83 -0.54 -16.94
N SER A 102 6.36 0.52 -17.61
CA SER A 102 4.93 0.83 -17.70
C SER A 102 4.43 0.64 -19.12
N GLY A 103 3.24 0.09 -19.25
CA GLY A 103 2.62 -0.13 -20.55
C GLY A 103 1.29 -0.86 -20.46
N ASN A 104 0.67 -1.05 -21.62
CA ASN A 104 -0.52 -1.87 -21.75
C ASN A 104 -0.11 -3.35 -21.71
N ILE A 105 -0.50 -4.03 -20.66
CA ILE A 105 -0.15 -5.43 -20.40
C ILE A 105 -1.42 -6.26 -20.35
N GLY A 106 -1.45 -7.34 -21.12
CA GLY A 106 -2.61 -8.20 -21.18
C GLY A 106 -2.69 -9.00 -22.48
N SER A 107 -3.89 -9.43 -22.84
CA SER A 107 -4.16 -10.19 -24.05
C SER A 107 -4.99 -9.39 -25.04
N ALA A 108 -4.40 -9.06 -26.19
CA ALA A 108 -5.10 -8.41 -27.28
C ALA A 108 -6.25 -9.28 -27.83
N ASN A 109 -6.09 -10.61 -27.83
CA ASN A 109 -7.11 -11.56 -28.28
C ASN A 109 -8.36 -11.55 -27.37
N LEU A 110 -8.17 -11.32 -26.07
CA LEU A 110 -9.27 -11.18 -25.11
C LEU A 110 -9.77 -9.74 -24.98
N LYS A 111 -9.20 -8.80 -25.77
CA LYS A 111 -9.48 -7.36 -25.69
C LYS A 111 -9.37 -6.80 -24.26
N ARG A 112 -8.47 -7.39 -23.45
CA ARG A 112 -8.21 -6.96 -22.10
C ARG A 112 -6.74 -6.56 -21.97
N LEU A 113 -6.52 -5.25 -21.96
CA LEU A 113 -5.23 -4.62 -21.75
C LEU A 113 -5.36 -3.65 -20.59
N ASP A 114 -4.56 -3.84 -19.57
CA ASP A 114 -4.49 -2.95 -18.42
C ASP A 114 -3.20 -2.13 -18.52
N TYR A 115 -3.29 -0.81 -18.43
CA TYR A 115 -2.12 0.04 -18.32
C TYR A 115 -1.59 -0.05 -16.88
N THR A 116 -0.43 -0.65 -16.72
CA THR A 116 0.14 -0.94 -15.40
C THR A 116 1.67 -0.85 -15.40
N VAL A 117 2.28 -0.99 -14.24
CA VAL A 117 3.73 -1.11 -14.05
C VAL A 117 4.09 -2.53 -13.64
N ILE A 118 5.23 -3.00 -14.18
CA ILE A 118 5.82 -4.29 -13.81
C ILE A 118 7.31 -4.13 -13.52
N GLY A 119 7.84 -5.05 -12.74
CA GLY A 119 9.27 -5.12 -12.41
C GLY A 119 9.54 -5.61 -10.99
N ASP A 120 10.81 -5.85 -10.69
CA ASP A 120 11.24 -6.28 -9.36
C ASP A 120 10.89 -5.25 -8.27
N SER A 121 10.92 -3.96 -8.62
CA SER A 121 10.52 -2.88 -7.71
C SER A 121 9.07 -2.99 -7.27
N VAL A 122 8.16 -3.39 -8.16
CA VAL A 122 6.73 -3.62 -7.86
C VAL A 122 6.58 -4.81 -6.91
N ASN A 123 7.24 -5.93 -7.22
CA ASN A 123 7.21 -7.13 -6.37
C ASN A 123 7.78 -6.86 -4.97
N THR A 124 8.82 -6.04 -4.88
CA THR A 124 9.43 -5.66 -3.60
C THR A 124 8.44 -4.85 -2.76
N ALA A 125 7.74 -3.87 -3.32
CA ALA A 125 6.72 -3.10 -2.60
C ALA A 125 5.60 -3.99 -2.04
N GLN A 126 5.12 -4.95 -2.83
CA GLN A 126 4.12 -5.90 -2.36
C GLN A 126 4.62 -6.75 -1.19
N ARG A 127 5.87 -7.20 -1.25
CA ARG A 127 6.47 -8.00 -0.15
C ARG A 127 6.69 -7.17 1.12
N LEU A 128 7.05 -5.89 0.98
CA LEU A 128 7.13 -4.96 2.11
C LEU A 128 5.76 -4.78 2.77
N GLN A 129 4.70 -4.66 1.97
CA GLN A 129 3.33 -4.59 2.50
C GLN A 129 2.96 -5.87 3.27
N VAL A 130 3.31 -7.06 2.75
CA VAL A 130 3.03 -8.34 3.43
C VAL A 130 3.82 -8.46 4.75
N ALA A 131 5.00 -7.85 4.85
CA ALA A 131 5.80 -7.81 6.09
C ALA A 131 5.29 -6.78 7.11
N ALA A 132 4.48 -5.81 6.67
CA ALA A 132 3.95 -4.76 7.53
C ALA A 132 2.90 -5.28 8.51
N GLN A 133 3.02 -4.89 9.78
CA GLN A 133 1.97 -5.10 10.77
C GLN A 133 0.85 -4.05 10.61
N PRO A 134 -0.35 -4.29 11.18
CA PRO A 134 -1.43 -3.30 11.16
C PRO A 134 -0.97 -1.93 11.68
N GLY A 135 -1.16 -0.89 10.88
CA GLY A 135 -0.75 0.48 11.17
C GLY A 135 0.67 0.83 10.72
N GLN A 136 1.45 -0.10 10.20
CA GLN A 136 2.80 0.16 9.71
C GLN A 136 2.84 0.58 8.24
N ILE A 137 3.79 1.46 7.94
CA ILE A 137 4.19 1.88 6.59
C ILE A 137 5.64 1.46 6.43
N ILE A 138 5.90 0.41 5.67
CA ILE A 138 7.21 -0.22 5.55
C ILE A 138 7.90 0.18 4.26
N ILE A 139 9.15 0.61 4.39
CA ILE A 139 10.08 0.87 3.31
C ILE A 139 11.37 0.06 3.48
N ASN A 140 12.13 -0.11 2.42
CA ASN A 140 13.44 -0.74 2.47
C ASN A 140 14.56 0.27 2.76
N GLU A 141 15.77 -0.25 3.02
CA GLU A 141 16.95 0.56 3.32
C GLU A 141 17.29 1.56 2.21
N LYS A 142 17.15 1.18 0.93
CA LYS A 142 17.40 2.09 -0.20
C LYS A 142 16.45 3.29 -0.20
N SER A 143 15.18 3.09 0.13
CA SER A 143 14.21 4.17 0.28
C SER A 143 14.47 4.98 1.54
N TYR A 144 14.84 4.32 2.66
CA TYR A 144 15.24 4.98 3.89
C TYR A 144 16.36 6.01 3.66
N GLU A 145 17.43 5.63 2.97
CA GLU A 145 18.56 6.52 2.70
C GLU A 145 18.17 7.80 1.92
N GLN A 146 17.09 7.73 1.12
CA GLN A 146 16.60 8.86 0.35
C GLN A 146 15.77 9.85 1.18
N VAL A 147 15.12 9.39 2.25
CA VAL A 147 14.10 10.19 2.97
C VAL A 147 14.38 10.36 4.47
N LYS A 148 15.47 9.81 4.99
CA LYS A 148 15.81 9.83 6.42
C LYS A 148 15.96 11.22 7.03
N GLU A 149 16.22 12.25 6.21
CA GLU A 149 16.29 13.64 6.66
C GLU A 149 14.92 14.34 6.67
N SER A 150 13.91 13.74 6.03
CA SER A 150 12.58 14.34 5.85
C SER A 150 11.51 13.70 6.73
N PHE A 151 11.70 12.45 7.14
CA PHE A 151 10.70 11.68 7.89
C PHE A 151 11.31 11.00 9.11
N ASN A 152 10.49 10.80 10.14
CA ASN A 152 10.86 10.00 11.29
C ASN A 152 10.66 8.51 10.96
N LEU A 153 11.72 7.73 11.10
CA LEU A 153 11.79 6.34 10.69
C LEU A 153 12.39 5.47 11.78
N GLU A 154 11.81 4.32 11.98
CA GLU A 154 12.28 3.33 12.94
C GLU A 154 12.71 2.04 12.24
N LYS A 155 13.91 1.57 12.53
CA LYS A 155 14.34 0.24 12.05
C LYS A 155 13.47 -0.82 12.72
N VAL A 156 12.80 -1.64 11.92
CA VAL A 156 11.92 -2.71 12.44
C VAL A 156 12.69 -4.01 12.60
N ASP A 157 13.25 -4.55 11.52
CA ASP A 157 13.95 -5.82 11.51
C ASP A 157 14.74 -6.02 10.21
N GLU A 158 15.41 -7.17 10.13
CA GLU A 158 15.91 -7.74 8.89
C GLU A 158 14.99 -8.88 8.46
N VAL A 159 14.36 -8.75 7.29
CA VAL A 159 13.45 -9.77 6.79
C VAL A 159 13.99 -10.41 5.52
N ILE A 160 13.83 -11.72 5.42
CA ILE A 160 14.06 -12.45 4.16
C ILE A 160 12.75 -12.39 3.39
N LEU A 161 12.67 -11.48 2.43
CA LEU A 161 11.49 -11.38 1.56
C LEU A 161 11.43 -12.62 0.65
N LYS A 162 10.22 -13.13 0.44
CA LYS A 162 9.98 -14.29 -0.43
C LYS A 162 10.70 -14.13 -1.78
N ASN A 163 11.49 -15.13 -2.19
CA ASN A 163 12.30 -15.15 -3.41
C ASN A 163 13.43 -14.08 -3.47
N LYS A 164 13.90 -13.59 -2.34
CA LYS A 164 15.16 -12.84 -2.21
C LYS A 164 16.17 -13.68 -1.43
N ALA A 165 17.40 -13.75 -1.93
CA ALA A 165 18.45 -14.60 -1.31
C ALA A 165 19.03 -13.98 -0.01
N ASN A 166 19.02 -12.65 0.07
CA ASN A 166 19.63 -11.92 1.18
C ASN A 166 18.57 -11.27 2.07
N PRO A 167 18.80 -11.18 3.38
CA PRO A 167 18.00 -10.37 4.28
C PRO A 167 17.94 -8.91 3.79
N MET A 168 16.79 -8.29 3.98
CA MET A 168 16.56 -6.87 3.67
C MET A 168 16.22 -6.15 4.97
N VAL A 169 16.94 -5.08 5.26
CA VAL A 169 16.60 -4.19 6.37
C VAL A 169 15.37 -3.40 6.01
N ILE A 170 14.42 -3.37 6.91
CA ILE A 170 13.16 -2.63 6.73
C ILE A 170 12.94 -1.59 7.82
N TYR A 171 12.28 -0.52 7.45
CA TYR A 171 11.99 0.63 8.31
C TYR A 171 10.49 0.94 8.29
N ASN A 172 9.95 1.28 9.45
CA ASN A 172 8.60 1.80 9.59
C ASN A 172 8.63 3.33 9.58
N VAL A 173 7.79 3.94 8.78
CA VAL A 173 7.60 5.41 8.76
C VAL A 173 6.66 5.79 9.88
N LEU A 174 7.11 6.63 10.81
CA LEU A 174 6.34 7.05 11.98
C LEU A 174 5.48 8.28 11.68
N ASP A 175 6.13 9.33 11.15
CA ASP A 175 5.52 10.60 10.74
C ASP A 175 6.47 11.36 9.79
#